data_e31c894891359ab7f8e12525ba09ec01
#
_entry.id   e31c894891359ab7f8e12525ba09ec01
#
_cell.length_a   1.000
_cell.length_b   1.000
_cell.length_c   1.000
_cell.angle_alpha   90.00
_cell.angle_beta   90.00
_cell.angle_gamma   90.00
#
_symmetry.space_group_name_H-M   'P 1'
#
loop_
_entity.id
_entity.type
_entity.pdbx_description
1 polymer ?
#
loop_
_entity_poly.entity_id
_entity_poly.type
_entity_poly.pdbx_seq_one_letter_code
_entity_poly.pdbx_strand_id
1 'polypeptide(L)'
;MKKAVVFDNSGTLIERYRVIKDVISGNLFTDINSLDLIDQTDSLALVVLQYNTNKLMDLDSNTLLSDVIKEYDIDFDVSFTNFETTKEEVKEILYNEKSAIISDITDGFPILREKVPHMQLCNGSAVILDMDVGIIAYTITSAGKLFDGVIDTVSELKSQGCEIVLASGDRKGAINRLADMIGVKKDNAHGSISTRGKCEIVKSLQDDGYKVMMVGDGLNDVLAFKQADVSVLTIEQQEEVSPKLMDKTDYIVESIKEVKEIDF
;
A
#
# COMPACT_ATOMS: atom_id res chain seq x y z
N MET A 1 11.46 24.14 -16.68
CA MET A 1 10.19 23.81 -16.02
C MET A 1 10.53 23.02 -14.78
N LYS A 2 9.85 23.19 -13.65
CA LYS A 2 10.05 22.36 -12.47
C LYS A 2 9.54 20.96 -12.77
N LYS A 3 10.24 19.92 -12.32
CA LYS A 3 9.84 18.51 -12.49
C LYS A 3 9.62 17.86 -11.13
N ALA A 4 8.60 17.02 -11.02
CA ALA A 4 8.36 16.19 -9.84
C ALA A 4 8.07 14.75 -10.25
N VAL A 5 8.55 13.80 -9.44
CA VAL A 5 8.23 12.38 -9.58
C VAL A 5 7.49 11.93 -8.33
N VAL A 6 6.26 11.46 -8.52
CA VAL A 6 5.43 10.88 -7.47
C VAL A 6 5.52 9.36 -7.57
N PHE A 7 6.00 8.72 -6.52
CA PHE A 7 6.09 7.27 -6.43
C PHE A 7 5.01 6.70 -5.52
N ASP A 8 4.34 5.64 -5.96
CA ASP A 8 3.74 4.68 -5.04
C ASP A 8 4.84 3.93 -4.30
N ASN A 9 4.48 3.15 -3.30
CA ASN A 9 5.41 2.44 -2.45
C ASN A 9 5.44 0.94 -2.72
N SER A 10 4.38 0.26 -2.34
CA SER A 10 4.31 -1.21 -2.36
C SER A 10 4.12 -1.75 -3.77
N GLY A 11 5.07 -2.53 -4.27
CA GLY A 11 5.10 -3.00 -5.66
C GLY A 11 5.82 -2.06 -6.63
N THR A 12 6.15 -0.84 -6.16
CA THR A 12 6.84 0.19 -6.96
C THR A 12 8.26 0.45 -6.46
N LEU A 13 8.43 0.83 -5.20
CA LEU A 13 9.74 1.02 -4.56
C LEU A 13 10.13 -0.17 -3.68
N ILE A 14 9.11 -0.90 -3.21
CA ILE A 14 9.27 -2.02 -2.28
C ILE A 14 8.73 -3.29 -2.92
N GLU A 15 9.59 -4.29 -3.03
CA GLU A 15 9.19 -5.67 -3.26
C GLU A 15 8.39 -6.13 -2.05
N ARG A 16 7.10 -6.30 -2.26
CA ARG A 16 6.13 -6.60 -1.21
C ARG A 16 5.88 -8.09 -1.12
N TYR A 17 5.94 -8.59 0.08
CA TYR A 17 5.48 -9.92 0.45
C TYR A 17 4.25 -9.80 1.34
N ARG A 18 3.23 -10.60 1.05
CA ARG A 18 1.95 -10.56 1.74
C ARG A 18 1.51 -11.98 2.06
N VAL A 19 0.95 -12.14 3.24
CA VAL A 19 0.21 -13.34 3.62
C VAL A 19 -1.21 -12.91 3.93
N ILE A 20 -2.17 -13.50 3.24
CA ILE A 20 -3.60 -13.33 3.46
C ILE A 20 -4.10 -14.57 4.18
N LYS A 21 -4.80 -14.40 5.29
CA LYS A 21 -5.47 -15.50 6.00
C LYS A 21 -6.97 -15.33 5.91
N ASP A 22 -7.65 -16.36 5.43
CA ASP A 22 -9.10 -16.48 5.53
C ASP A 22 -9.45 -16.80 6.99
N VAL A 23 -10.19 -15.92 7.64
CA VAL A 23 -10.52 -16.04 9.06
C VAL A 23 -11.43 -17.23 9.36
N ILE A 24 -12.31 -17.58 8.40
CA ILE A 24 -13.28 -18.67 8.59
C ILE A 24 -12.62 -20.03 8.38
N SER A 25 -11.87 -20.22 7.29
CA SER A 25 -11.26 -21.49 6.97
C SER A 25 -9.89 -21.70 7.64
N GLY A 26 -9.23 -20.61 8.07
CA GLY A 26 -7.86 -20.61 8.60
C GLY A 26 -6.78 -20.78 7.52
N ASN A 27 -7.15 -20.82 6.24
CA ASN A 27 -6.19 -21.01 5.15
C ASN A 27 -5.31 -19.77 4.95
N LEU A 28 -4.01 -20.01 4.67
CA LEU A 28 -3.03 -18.97 4.38
C LEU A 28 -2.72 -18.96 2.88
N PHE A 29 -2.69 -17.76 2.28
CA PHE A 29 -2.40 -17.53 0.87
C PHE A 29 -1.26 -16.52 0.73
N THR A 30 -0.35 -16.78 -0.21
CA THR A 30 0.83 -15.93 -0.49
C THR A 30 0.86 -15.39 -1.92
N ASP A 31 0.03 -15.94 -2.78
CA ASP A 31 -0.04 -15.74 -4.23
C ASP A 31 -1.30 -14.99 -4.69
N ILE A 32 -2.12 -14.55 -3.74
CA ILE A 32 -3.35 -13.80 -4.03
C ILE A 32 -3.09 -12.31 -3.88
N ASN A 33 -3.49 -11.52 -4.89
CA ASN A 33 -3.54 -10.07 -4.78
C ASN A 33 -4.83 -9.65 -4.06
N SER A 34 -4.70 -8.94 -2.95
CA SER A 34 -5.86 -8.48 -2.17
C SER A 34 -6.75 -7.48 -2.90
N LEU A 35 -6.22 -6.70 -3.85
CA LEU A 35 -7.01 -5.77 -4.64
C LEU A 35 -7.86 -6.53 -5.67
N ASP A 36 -7.30 -7.57 -6.29
CA ASP A 36 -8.04 -8.40 -7.24
C ASP A 36 -9.16 -9.19 -6.53
N LEU A 37 -8.92 -9.59 -5.27
CA LEU A 37 -9.94 -10.24 -4.45
C LEU A 37 -11.13 -9.31 -4.19
N ILE A 38 -10.85 -8.03 -3.90
CA ILE A 38 -11.89 -7.02 -3.64
C ILE A 38 -12.58 -6.57 -4.92
N ASP A 39 -11.85 -6.46 -6.04
CA ASP A 39 -12.40 -6.02 -7.33
C ASP A 39 -13.45 -7.01 -7.91
N GLN A 40 -13.48 -8.23 -7.38
CA GLN A 40 -14.46 -9.25 -7.79
C GLN A 40 -15.82 -9.16 -7.07
N THR A 41 -15.92 -8.31 -6.02
CA THR A 41 -17.12 -8.20 -5.19
C THR A 41 -17.46 -6.75 -4.89
N ASP A 42 -18.75 -6.49 -4.61
CA ASP A 42 -19.23 -5.16 -4.21
C ASP A 42 -19.45 -5.05 -2.69
N SER A 43 -18.94 -6.01 -1.89
CA SER A 43 -19.11 -6.02 -0.43
C SER A 43 -17.81 -5.93 0.35
N LEU A 44 -16.66 -6.09 -0.29
CA LEU A 44 -15.37 -6.15 0.40
C LEU A 44 -14.66 -4.79 0.46
N ALA A 45 -14.15 -4.47 1.66
CA ALA A 45 -13.36 -3.26 1.92
C ALA A 45 -12.00 -3.60 2.52
N LEU A 46 -10.91 -3.06 1.93
CA LEU A 46 -9.56 -3.15 2.48
C LEU A 46 -9.32 -2.05 3.49
N VAL A 47 -9.04 -2.44 4.72
CA VAL A 47 -8.80 -1.54 5.83
C VAL A 47 -7.40 -1.75 6.40
N VAL A 48 -6.57 -0.72 6.35
CA VAL A 48 -5.19 -0.73 6.87
C VAL A 48 -5.20 -0.28 8.32
N LEU A 49 -4.64 -1.10 9.21
CA LEU A 49 -4.53 -0.78 10.63
C LEU A 49 -3.31 0.11 10.88
N GLN A 50 -3.52 1.28 11.51
CA GLN A 50 -2.48 2.26 11.83
C GLN A 50 -1.73 1.88 13.13
N TYR A 51 -1.31 0.62 13.23
CA TYR A 51 -0.63 0.07 14.39
C TYR A 51 0.70 -0.60 14.03
N ASN A 52 1.63 -0.65 14.96
CA ASN A 52 2.87 -1.37 14.73
C ASN A 52 2.61 -2.87 14.85
N THR A 53 2.59 -3.57 13.72
CA THR A 53 2.26 -4.99 13.62
C THR A 53 3.16 -5.88 14.50
N ASN A 54 4.43 -5.51 14.72
CA ASN A 54 5.31 -6.26 15.62
C ASN A 54 4.80 -6.31 17.06
N LYS A 55 4.07 -5.30 17.51
CA LYS A 55 3.50 -5.28 18.86
C LYS A 55 2.34 -6.27 19.02
N LEU A 56 1.70 -6.68 17.93
CA LEU A 56 0.66 -7.70 17.98
C LEU A 56 1.23 -9.07 18.34
N MET A 57 2.51 -9.32 18.05
CA MET A 57 3.19 -10.57 18.38
C MET A 57 3.44 -10.76 19.88
N ASP A 58 3.38 -9.67 20.65
CA ASP A 58 3.58 -9.71 22.11
C ASP A 58 2.26 -9.95 22.86
N LEU A 59 1.13 -9.99 22.14
CA LEU A 59 -0.22 -10.19 22.69
C LEU A 59 -0.60 -11.68 22.70
N ASP A 60 -1.60 -12.03 23.55
CA ASP A 60 -2.18 -13.37 23.52
C ASP A 60 -2.84 -13.66 22.18
N SER A 61 -2.43 -14.73 21.53
CA SER A 61 -2.88 -15.14 20.20
C SER A 61 -4.39 -15.36 20.07
N ASN A 62 -5.07 -15.68 21.17
CA ASN A 62 -6.51 -15.93 21.21
C ASN A 62 -7.34 -14.67 21.53
N THR A 63 -6.69 -13.53 21.76
CA THR A 63 -7.40 -12.28 22.01
C THR A 63 -8.13 -11.83 20.74
N LEU A 64 -9.40 -11.39 20.89
CA LEU A 64 -10.16 -10.84 19.78
C LEU A 64 -9.48 -9.61 19.20
N LEU A 65 -9.37 -9.54 17.88
CA LEU A 65 -8.79 -8.40 17.20
C LEU A 65 -9.58 -7.12 17.47
N SER A 66 -10.92 -7.22 17.53
CA SER A 66 -11.80 -6.10 17.87
C SER A 66 -11.55 -5.54 19.27
N ASP A 67 -11.21 -6.38 20.24
CA ASP A 67 -10.92 -5.93 21.62
C ASP A 67 -9.56 -5.21 21.65
N VAL A 68 -8.56 -5.70 20.92
CA VAL A 68 -7.25 -5.04 20.80
C VAL A 68 -7.38 -3.68 20.08
N ILE A 69 -8.17 -3.61 19.01
CA ILE A 69 -8.42 -2.36 18.28
C ILE A 69 -9.01 -1.31 19.23
N LYS A 70 -9.94 -1.69 20.10
CA LYS A 70 -10.55 -0.78 21.09
C LYS A 70 -9.58 -0.39 22.20
N GLU A 71 -8.91 -1.38 22.80
CA GLU A 71 -8.04 -1.17 23.97
C GLU A 71 -6.88 -0.23 23.66
N TYR A 72 -6.29 -0.37 22.45
CA TYR A 72 -5.15 0.45 22.03
C TYR A 72 -5.54 1.65 21.17
N ASP A 73 -6.85 1.92 21.02
CA ASP A 73 -7.40 2.98 20.16
C ASP A 73 -6.73 3.00 18.78
N ILE A 74 -6.70 1.81 18.16
CA ILE A 74 -6.03 1.63 16.87
C ILE A 74 -6.80 2.36 15.79
N ASP A 75 -6.21 3.42 15.24
CA ASP A 75 -6.75 4.10 14.07
C ASP A 75 -6.58 3.24 12.81
N PHE A 76 -7.39 3.52 11.79
CA PHE A 76 -7.38 2.77 10.54
C PHE A 76 -7.78 3.66 9.36
N ASP A 77 -7.41 3.22 8.17
CA ASP A 77 -7.79 3.87 6.92
C ASP A 77 -8.43 2.86 5.96
N VAL A 78 -9.52 3.26 5.30
CA VAL A 78 -10.10 2.51 4.19
C VAL A 78 -9.23 2.76 2.96
N SER A 79 -8.47 1.73 2.58
CA SER A 79 -7.49 1.83 1.50
C SER A 79 -8.09 1.58 0.12
N PHE A 80 -9.03 0.63 0.03
CA PHE A 80 -9.68 0.28 -1.22
C PHE A 80 -11.06 -0.34 -1.00
N THR A 81 -12.01 0.06 -1.84
CA THR A 81 -13.36 -0.51 -1.95
C THR A 81 -13.96 -0.10 -3.30
N ASN A 82 -14.91 -0.89 -3.81
CA ASN A 82 -15.63 -0.63 -5.07
C ASN A 82 -16.98 0.07 -4.85
N PHE A 83 -17.34 0.37 -3.61
CA PHE A 83 -18.60 1.01 -3.22
C PHE A 83 -18.33 2.16 -2.24
N GLU A 84 -19.34 2.99 -2.01
CA GLU A 84 -19.26 4.06 -1.03
C GLU A 84 -19.45 3.49 0.38
N THR A 85 -18.55 3.82 1.28
CA THR A 85 -18.65 3.51 2.72
C THR A 85 -18.06 4.64 3.55
N THR A 86 -18.45 4.71 4.80
CA THR A 86 -17.99 5.70 5.76
C THR A 86 -16.99 5.08 6.75
N LYS A 87 -16.16 5.92 7.36
CA LYS A 87 -15.24 5.46 8.42
C LYS A 87 -16.03 4.95 9.63
N GLU A 88 -17.21 5.50 9.88
CA GLU A 88 -18.11 5.11 10.96
C GLU A 88 -18.68 3.70 10.77
N GLU A 89 -19.12 3.34 9.57
CA GLU A 89 -19.61 1.99 9.23
C GLU A 89 -18.50 0.94 9.39
N VAL A 90 -17.32 1.23 8.87
CA VAL A 90 -16.14 0.37 9.02
C VAL A 90 -15.77 0.21 10.51
N LYS A 91 -15.80 1.29 11.28
CA LYS A 91 -15.51 1.28 12.72
C LYS A 91 -16.51 0.41 13.49
N GLU A 92 -17.79 0.48 13.14
CA GLU A 92 -18.82 -0.34 13.79
C GLU A 92 -18.53 -1.83 13.63
N ILE A 93 -18.15 -2.27 12.42
CA ILE A 93 -17.77 -3.68 12.19
C ILE A 93 -16.50 -4.02 12.97
N LEU A 94 -15.42 -3.25 12.82
CA LEU A 94 -14.15 -3.51 13.50
C LEU A 94 -14.30 -3.62 15.01
N TYR A 95 -15.22 -2.86 15.61
CA TYR A 95 -15.43 -2.84 17.06
C TYR A 95 -16.33 -3.98 17.54
N ASN A 96 -17.25 -4.48 16.73
CA ASN A 96 -18.26 -5.46 17.14
C ASN A 96 -17.98 -6.88 16.63
N GLU A 97 -17.08 -7.03 15.70
CA GLU A 97 -16.65 -8.30 15.12
C GLU A 97 -16.08 -9.23 16.22
N LYS A 98 -16.39 -10.53 16.16
CA LYS A 98 -16.12 -11.52 17.23
C LYS A 98 -15.42 -12.79 16.74
N SER A 99 -15.05 -12.88 15.46
CA SER A 99 -14.43 -14.09 14.90
C SER A 99 -12.91 -13.97 14.79
N ALA A 100 -12.39 -12.81 14.34
CA ALA A 100 -10.98 -12.62 14.13
C ALA A 100 -10.20 -12.45 15.46
N ILE A 101 -9.10 -13.16 15.58
CA ILE A 101 -8.20 -13.12 16.73
C ILE A 101 -6.78 -12.69 16.31
N ILE A 102 -5.92 -12.41 17.27
CA ILE A 102 -4.56 -11.95 17.03
C ILE A 102 -3.75 -12.93 16.18
N SER A 103 -3.94 -14.26 16.38
CA SER A 103 -3.25 -15.26 15.54
C SER A 103 -3.63 -15.17 14.07
N ASP A 104 -4.80 -14.64 13.72
CA ASP A 104 -5.18 -14.48 12.31
C ASP A 104 -4.26 -13.49 11.58
N ILE A 105 -3.70 -12.52 12.28
CA ILE A 105 -2.66 -11.65 11.74
C ILE A 105 -1.28 -12.26 11.93
N THR A 106 -0.98 -12.83 13.10
CA THR A 106 0.40 -13.18 13.45
C THR A 106 0.87 -14.48 12.81
N ASP A 107 -0.03 -15.36 12.38
CA ASP A 107 0.32 -16.63 11.69
C ASP A 107 1.03 -16.40 10.34
N GLY A 108 0.89 -15.23 9.73
CA GLY A 108 1.64 -14.87 8.53
C GLY A 108 3.13 -14.56 8.75
N PHE A 109 3.56 -14.23 9.97
CA PHE A 109 4.95 -13.82 10.23
C PHE A 109 6.01 -14.87 9.95
N PRO A 110 5.84 -16.15 10.29
CA PRO A 110 6.85 -17.17 9.96
C PRO A 110 7.15 -17.21 8.46
N ILE A 111 6.10 -17.17 7.62
CA ILE A 111 6.21 -17.19 6.17
C ILE A 111 6.93 -15.94 5.66
N LEU A 112 6.56 -14.76 6.18
CA LEU A 112 7.19 -13.50 5.78
C LEU A 112 8.67 -13.45 6.19
N ARG A 113 9.05 -14.00 7.35
CA ARG A 113 10.45 -14.02 7.80
C ARG A 113 11.37 -14.85 6.91
N GLU A 114 10.84 -15.87 6.26
CA GLU A 114 11.62 -16.66 5.28
C GLU A 114 11.95 -15.81 4.04
N LYS A 115 11.04 -14.93 3.62
CA LYS A 115 11.21 -14.07 2.44
C LYS A 115 11.96 -12.77 2.76
N VAL A 116 11.70 -12.20 3.92
CA VAL A 116 12.27 -10.91 4.38
C VAL A 116 12.83 -11.09 5.79
N PRO A 117 14.05 -11.65 5.95
CA PRO A 117 14.66 -11.94 7.26
C PRO A 117 14.77 -10.70 8.15
N HIS A 118 15.00 -9.51 7.55
CA HIS A 118 15.09 -8.24 8.24
C HIS A 118 13.87 -7.38 7.92
N MET A 119 12.70 -7.71 8.48
CA MET A 119 11.43 -7.00 8.26
C MET A 119 11.46 -5.56 8.80
N GLN A 120 12.24 -4.69 8.15
CA GLN A 120 12.37 -3.29 8.56
C GLN A 120 11.40 -2.35 7.84
N LEU A 121 10.95 -2.74 6.63
CA LEU A 121 10.10 -1.93 5.77
C LEU A 121 8.75 -2.61 5.56
N CYS A 122 7.71 -1.79 5.41
CA CYS A 122 6.35 -2.23 5.09
C CYS A 122 5.83 -3.37 5.99
N ASN A 123 6.24 -3.35 7.26
CA ASN A 123 5.65 -4.23 8.26
C ASN A 123 4.29 -3.66 8.64
N GLY A 124 3.26 -4.15 7.97
CA GLY A 124 1.90 -3.66 8.12
C GLY A 124 0.91 -4.81 8.32
N SER A 125 -0.21 -4.49 8.93
CA SER A 125 -1.38 -5.34 8.99
C SER A 125 -2.59 -4.61 8.43
N ALA A 126 -3.44 -5.36 7.75
CA ALA A 126 -4.71 -4.91 7.26
C ALA A 126 -5.75 -6.01 7.45
N VAL A 127 -7.00 -5.65 7.30
CA VAL A 127 -8.12 -6.59 7.26
C VAL A 127 -8.95 -6.33 6.01
N ILE A 128 -9.62 -7.36 5.51
CA ILE A 128 -10.66 -7.21 4.51
C ILE A 128 -11.98 -7.49 5.23
N LEU A 129 -12.83 -6.47 5.26
CA LEU A 129 -14.17 -6.57 5.82
C LEU A 129 -15.14 -7.03 4.74
N ASP A 130 -16.04 -7.93 5.08
CA ASP A 130 -17.29 -8.12 4.35
C ASP A 130 -18.34 -7.22 5.00
N MET A 131 -18.69 -6.14 4.29
CA MET A 131 -19.58 -5.10 4.80
C MET A 131 -21.05 -5.57 4.83
N ASP A 132 -21.43 -6.52 3.96
CA ASP A 132 -22.78 -7.06 3.92
C ASP A 132 -23.05 -8.00 5.11
N VAL A 133 -22.05 -8.79 5.49
CA VAL A 133 -22.13 -9.74 6.60
C VAL A 133 -21.71 -9.10 7.93
N GLY A 134 -20.86 -8.07 7.88
CA GLY A 134 -20.36 -7.38 9.08
C GLY A 134 -19.25 -8.14 9.81
N ILE A 135 -18.34 -8.79 9.08
CA ILE A 135 -17.23 -9.59 9.63
C ILE A 135 -15.89 -9.18 9.04
N ILE A 136 -14.81 -9.56 9.71
CA ILE A 136 -13.47 -9.63 9.13
C ILE A 136 -13.38 -10.94 8.35
N ALA A 137 -13.45 -10.87 7.01
CA ALA A 137 -13.35 -12.05 6.15
C ALA A 137 -11.91 -12.53 6.03
N TYR A 138 -10.95 -11.60 5.89
CA TYR A 138 -9.53 -11.91 5.78
C TYR A 138 -8.69 -10.96 6.61
N THR A 139 -7.56 -11.48 7.09
CA THR A 139 -6.48 -10.65 7.64
C THR A 139 -5.29 -10.67 6.69
N ILE A 140 -4.51 -9.59 6.71
CA ILE A 140 -3.33 -9.42 5.86
C ILE A 140 -2.15 -9.03 6.73
N THR A 141 -1.05 -9.77 6.57
CA THR A 141 0.23 -9.41 7.14
C THR A 141 1.22 -9.19 6.00
N SER A 142 1.90 -8.06 5.99
CA SER A 142 2.81 -7.68 4.93
C SER A 142 4.19 -7.32 5.43
N ALA A 143 5.20 -7.62 4.63
CA ALA A 143 6.58 -7.20 4.80
C ALA A 143 7.15 -6.84 3.43
N GLY A 144 8.27 -6.12 3.40
CA GLY A 144 8.90 -5.76 2.15
C GLY A 144 10.36 -5.38 2.30
N LYS A 145 11.05 -5.37 1.17
CA LYS A 145 12.40 -4.85 1.02
C LYS A 145 12.44 -3.91 -0.20
N LEU A 146 13.38 -2.98 -0.21
CA LEU A 146 13.58 -2.15 -1.41
C LEU A 146 13.92 -3.01 -2.62
N PHE A 147 13.36 -2.65 -3.77
CA PHE A 147 13.87 -3.16 -5.03
C PHE A 147 15.31 -2.69 -5.24
N ASP A 148 16.08 -3.47 -5.99
CA ASP A 148 17.44 -3.13 -6.32
C ASP A 148 17.51 -1.85 -7.18
N GLY A 149 18.30 -0.88 -6.71
CA GLY A 149 18.53 0.37 -7.44
C GLY A 149 17.58 1.51 -7.06
N VAL A 150 16.63 1.34 -6.16
CA VAL A 150 15.72 2.41 -5.70
C VAL A 150 16.49 3.63 -5.21
N ILE A 151 17.50 3.42 -4.34
CA ILE A 151 18.29 4.52 -3.77
C ILE A 151 19.03 5.28 -4.88
N ASP A 152 19.63 4.56 -5.81
CA ASP A 152 20.38 5.15 -6.93
C ASP A 152 19.44 5.91 -7.88
N THR A 153 18.28 5.32 -8.22
CA THR A 153 17.27 5.96 -9.07
C THR A 153 16.74 7.26 -8.46
N VAL A 154 16.39 7.24 -7.17
CA VAL A 154 15.95 8.44 -6.46
C VAL A 154 17.03 9.50 -6.39
N SER A 155 18.30 9.10 -6.15
CA SER A 155 19.45 10.01 -6.11
C SER A 155 19.69 10.66 -7.47
N GLU A 156 19.62 9.87 -8.55
CA GLU A 156 19.81 10.36 -9.92
C GLU A 156 18.73 11.35 -10.33
N LEU A 157 17.44 11.02 -10.11
CA LEU A 157 16.31 11.92 -10.39
C LEU A 157 16.43 13.25 -9.63
N LYS A 158 16.92 13.23 -8.39
CA LYS A 158 17.21 14.45 -7.64
C LYS A 158 18.32 15.26 -8.27
N SER A 159 19.40 14.58 -8.74
CA SER A 159 20.50 15.24 -9.43
C SER A 159 20.08 15.91 -10.74
N GLN A 160 19.05 15.36 -11.40
CA GLN A 160 18.38 15.93 -12.57
C GLN A 160 17.44 17.09 -12.23
N GLY A 161 17.29 17.44 -10.94
CA GLY A 161 16.46 18.55 -10.47
C GLY A 161 15.01 18.20 -10.23
N CYS A 162 14.65 16.92 -10.16
CA CYS A 162 13.30 16.49 -9.84
C CYS A 162 13.02 16.55 -8.32
N GLU A 163 11.87 17.08 -7.95
CA GLU A 163 11.32 16.89 -6.60
C GLU A 163 10.72 15.49 -6.48
N ILE A 164 11.06 14.77 -5.42
CA ILE A 164 10.58 13.40 -5.18
C ILE A 164 9.49 13.41 -4.11
N VAL A 165 8.37 12.78 -4.43
CA VAL A 165 7.20 12.68 -3.57
C VAL A 165 6.79 11.22 -3.45
N LEU A 166 6.44 10.79 -2.24
CA LEU A 166 5.88 9.46 -1.95
C LEU A 166 4.38 9.60 -1.68
N ALA A 167 3.56 8.78 -2.31
CA ALA A 167 2.10 8.78 -2.14
C ALA A 167 1.57 7.34 -2.05
N SER A 168 1.29 6.85 -0.84
CA SER A 168 0.94 5.46 -0.60
C SER A 168 -0.23 5.28 0.36
N GLY A 169 -1.01 4.22 0.18
CA GLY A 169 -2.00 3.74 1.15
C GLY A 169 -1.39 3.14 2.42
N ASP A 170 -0.09 2.87 2.44
CA ASP A 170 0.59 2.31 3.60
C ASP A 170 0.63 3.30 4.77
N ARG A 171 0.83 2.75 6.00
CA ARG A 171 0.88 3.56 7.24
C ARG A 171 1.88 4.72 7.13
N LYS A 172 1.49 5.89 7.62
CA LYS A 172 2.35 7.09 7.68
C LYS A 172 3.73 6.79 8.28
N GLY A 173 3.79 6.01 9.37
CA GLY A 173 5.05 5.62 9.99
C GLY A 173 5.95 4.74 9.11
N ALA A 174 5.39 3.93 8.23
CA ALA A 174 6.16 3.12 7.27
C ALA A 174 6.72 4.01 6.16
N ILE A 175 5.90 4.89 5.60
CA ILE A 175 6.31 5.82 4.54
C ILE A 175 7.36 6.82 5.04
N ASN A 176 7.24 7.32 6.28
CA ASN A 176 8.26 8.18 6.87
C ASN A 176 9.62 7.47 7.03
N ARG A 177 9.62 6.18 7.42
CA ARG A 177 10.87 5.39 7.49
C ARG A 177 11.48 5.18 6.11
N LEU A 178 10.65 4.87 5.10
CA LEU A 178 11.10 4.77 3.73
C LEU A 178 11.73 6.09 3.26
N ALA A 179 11.07 7.22 3.49
CA ALA A 179 11.57 8.54 3.14
C ALA A 179 12.95 8.82 3.74
N ASP A 180 13.14 8.50 5.04
CA ASP A 180 14.45 8.62 5.71
C ASP A 180 15.52 7.74 5.03
N MET A 181 15.17 6.51 4.62
CA MET A 181 16.11 5.57 3.97
C MET A 181 16.55 5.99 2.58
N ILE A 182 15.63 6.53 1.76
CA ILE A 182 15.92 6.96 0.39
C ILE A 182 16.19 8.46 0.28
N GLY A 183 16.26 9.15 1.42
CA GLY A 183 16.59 10.57 1.52
C GLY A 183 15.52 11.50 0.96
N VAL A 184 14.24 11.14 1.01
CA VAL A 184 13.10 12.01 0.65
C VAL A 184 12.71 12.84 1.87
N LYS A 185 12.33 14.11 1.65
CA LYS A 185 11.85 14.99 2.72
C LYS A 185 10.53 14.45 3.30
N LYS A 186 10.36 14.55 4.62
CA LYS A 186 9.13 14.08 5.29
C LYS A 186 7.87 14.80 4.82
N ASP A 187 7.99 16.08 4.48
CA ASP A 187 6.88 16.87 3.94
C ASP A 187 6.40 16.35 2.57
N ASN A 188 7.25 15.60 1.87
CA ASN A 188 6.94 14.95 0.60
C ASN A 188 6.57 13.46 0.77
N ALA A 189 6.38 12.99 1.99
CA ALA A 189 6.09 11.60 2.31
C ALA A 189 4.65 11.44 2.82
N HIS A 190 3.75 11.09 1.91
CA HIS A 190 2.31 10.98 2.17
C HIS A 190 1.90 9.52 2.32
N GLY A 191 1.70 9.09 3.55
CA GLY A 191 1.13 7.78 3.90
C GLY A 191 -0.36 7.86 4.22
N SER A 192 -1.05 6.72 4.17
CA SER A 192 -2.50 6.60 4.36
C SER A 192 -3.30 7.38 3.31
N ILE A 193 -2.84 7.37 2.07
CA ILE A 193 -3.44 8.11 0.96
C ILE A 193 -4.29 7.17 0.12
N SER A 194 -5.57 7.54 -0.07
CA SER A 194 -6.49 6.82 -0.96
C SER A 194 -6.11 7.03 -2.44
N THR A 195 -6.70 6.22 -3.31
CA THR A 195 -6.60 6.36 -4.78
C THR A 195 -6.90 7.79 -5.23
N ARG A 196 -7.94 8.43 -4.69
CA ARG A 196 -8.29 9.82 -4.97
C ARG A 196 -7.26 10.79 -4.42
N GLY A 197 -6.76 10.55 -3.21
CA GLY A 197 -5.73 11.38 -2.59
C GLY A 197 -4.42 11.38 -3.39
N LYS A 198 -4.02 10.27 -4.02
CA LYS A 198 -2.87 10.23 -4.94
C LYS A 198 -3.07 11.18 -6.12
N CYS A 199 -4.26 11.16 -6.72
CA CYS A 199 -4.63 12.08 -7.80
C CYS A 199 -4.58 13.55 -7.35
N GLU A 200 -5.06 13.87 -6.14
CA GLU A 200 -5.04 15.21 -5.57
C GLU A 200 -3.61 15.73 -5.32
N ILE A 201 -2.69 14.85 -4.90
CA ILE A 201 -1.26 15.19 -4.76
C ILE A 201 -0.65 15.54 -6.12
N VAL A 202 -0.88 14.74 -7.16
CA VAL A 202 -0.41 15.01 -8.52
C VAL A 202 -0.94 16.37 -8.98
N LYS A 203 -2.25 16.60 -8.83
CA LYS A 203 -2.87 17.88 -9.22
C LYS A 203 -2.29 19.07 -8.47
N SER A 204 -2.08 18.96 -7.15
CA SER A 204 -1.49 20.04 -6.35
C SER A 204 -0.09 20.41 -6.84
N LEU A 205 0.74 19.43 -7.21
CA LEU A 205 2.06 19.69 -7.78
C LEU A 205 1.97 20.40 -9.13
N GLN A 206 1.01 20.01 -9.98
CA GLN A 206 0.78 20.66 -11.26
C GLN A 206 0.31 22.12 -11.07
N ASP A 207 -0.58 22.37 -10.11
CA ASP A 207 -1.05 23.71 -9.74
C ASP A 207 0.12 24.59 -9.23
N ASP A 208 1.15 24.00 -8.61
CA ASP A 208 2.41 24.65 -8.18
C ASP A 208 3.44 24.79 -9.32
N GLY A 209 3.06 24.43 -10.56
CA GLY A 209 3.86 24.61 -11.77
C GLY A 209 4.90 23.52 -12.04
N TYR A 210 4.73 22.36 -11.45
CA TYR A 210 5.54 21.18 -11.78
C TYR A 210 4.96 20.43 -12.99
N LYS A 211 5.84 19.90 -13.83
CA LYS A 211 5.52 18.78 -14.70
C LYS A 211 5.69 17.51 -13.87
N VAL A 212 4.66 16.66 -13.82
CA VAL A 212 4.58 15.53 -12.88
C VAL A 212 4.61 14.20 -13.61
N MET A 213 5.56 13.35 -13.22
CA MET A 213 5.57 11.93 -13.54
C MET A 213 5.00 11.15 -12.36
N MET A 214 4.00 10.29 -12.59
CA MET A 214 3.49 9.32 -11.61
C MET A 214 4.01 7.94 -11.94
N VAL A 215 4.61 7.28 -10.96
CA VAL A 215 5.14 5.92 -11.04
C VAL A 215 4.38 5.03 -10.04
N GLY A 216 3.78 3.94 -10.51
CA GLY A 216 2.98 3.03 -9.69
C GLY A 216 2.90 1.64 -10.30
N ASP A 217 2.28 0.69 -9.58
CA ASP A 217 2.17 -0.71 -9.99
C ASP A 217 0.73 -1.23 -10.10
N GLY A 218 -0.26 -0.47 -9.62
CA GLY A 218 -1.57 -1.03 -9.34
C GLY A 218 -2.78 -0.23 -9.80
N LEU A 219 -3.96 -0.85 -9.67
CA LEU A 219 -5.25 -0.23 -9.97
C LEU A 219 -5.53 1.00 -9.11
N ASN A 220 -4.97 1.05 -7.91
CA ASN A 220 -5.04 2.18 -6.99
C ASN A 220 -4.27 3.43 -7.47
N ASP A 221 -3.50 3.33 -8.56
CA ASP A 221 -2.76 4.45 -9.16
C ASP A 221 -3.44 5.04 -10.39
N VAL A 222 -4.48 4.38 -10.92
CA VAL A 222 -5.13 4.75 -12.19
C VAL A 222 -5.62 6.20 -12.24
N LEU A 223 -6.15 6.75 -11.14
CA LEU A 223 -6.59 8.14 -11.13
C LEU A 223 -5.40 9.11 -11.17
N ALA A 224 -4.31 8.77 -10.48
CA ALA A 224 -3.08 9.55 -10.49
C ALA A 224 -2.36 9.45 -11.84
N PHE A 225 -2.33 8.27 -12.49
CA PHE A 225 -1.83 8.11 -13.85
C PHE A 225 -2.54 9.02 -14.85
N LYS A 226 -3.88 9.05 -14.81
CA LYS A 226 -4.68 9.90 -15.70
C LYS A 226 -4.47 11.40 -15.46
N GLN A 227 -4.12 11.78 -14.24
CA GLN A 227 -3.90 13.18 -13.87
C GLN A 227 -2.49 13.65 -14.22
N ALA A 228 -1.49 12.75 -14.12
CA ALA A 228 -0.09 13.09 -14.34
C ALA A 228 0.21 13.52 -15.79
N ASP A 229 1.28 14.29 -15.99
CA ASP A 229 1.79 14.65 -17.32
C ASP A 229 2.50 13.47 -18.00
N VAL A 230 3.05 12.55 -17.18
CA VAL A 230 3.62 11.29 -17.62
C VAL A 230 3.27 10.21 -16.60
N SER A 231 2.78 9.08 -17.09
CA SER A 231 2.41 7.93 -16.29
C SER A 231 3.32 6.73 -16.59
N VAL A 232 3.86 6.12 -15.53
CA VAL A 232 4.79 5.00 -15.62
C VAL A 232 4.27 3.84 -14.78
N LEU A 233 3.98 2.72 -15.44
CA LEU A 233 3.63 1.48 -14.80
C LEU A 233 4.88 0.63 -14.60
N THR A 234 5.22 0.29 -13.36
CA THR A 234 6.25 -0.72 -13.08
C THR A 234 5.65 -2.10 -12.96
N ILE A 235 6.27 -3.07 -13.59
CA ILE A 235 5.90 -4.49 -13.53
C ILE A 235 6.95 -5.34 -12.80
N GLU A 236 7.88 -4.71 -12.09
CA GLU A 236 8.98 -5.38 -11.39
C GLU A 236 8.48 -6.36 -10.31
N GLN A 237 7.32 -6.06 -9.68
CA GLN A 237 6.66 -6.94 -8.69
C GLN A 237 5.80 -8.02 -9.35
N GLN A 238 5.25 -7.76 -10.53
CA GLN A 238 4.17 -8.56 -11.13
C GLN A 238 4.68 -9.32 -12.36
N GLU A 239 4.32 -10.60 -12.45
CA GLU A 239 4.57 -11.40 -13.64
C GLU A 239 3.51 -11.13 -14.75
N GLU A 240 2.29 -10.75 -14.36
CA GLU A 240 1.20 -10.43 -15.28
C GLU A 240 0.61 -9.05 -14.97
N VAL A 241 0.43 -8.25 -16.01
CA VAL A 241 -0.12 -6.90 -15.93
C VAL A 241 -1.59 -6.90 -16.31
N SER A 242 -2.43 -6.27 -15.49
CA SER A 242 -3.83 -6.07 -15.85
C SER A 242 -3.96 -5.27 -17.16
N PRO A 243 -4.69 -5.76 -18.17
CA PRO A 243 -4.93 -5.01 -19.41
C PRO A 243 -5.52 -3.61 -19.17
N LYS A 244 -6.30 -3.46 -18.10
CA LYS A 244 -6.87 -2.16 -17.68
C LYS A 244 -5.80 -1.12 -17.31
N LEU A 245 -4.60 -1.55 -16.91
CA LEU A 245 -3.49 -0.66 -16.57
C LEU A 245 -2.65 -0.30 -17.78
N MET A 246 -2.38 -1.28 -18.65
CA MET A 246 -1.52 -1.08 -19.84
C MET A 246 -2.02 0.02 -20.76
N ASP A 247 -3.35 0.08 -20.99
CA ASP A 247 -3.98 1.07 -21.86
C ASP A 247 -4.03 2.50 -21.26
N LYS A 248 -3.56 2.68 -20.01
CA LYS A 248 -3.71 3.93 -19.26
C LYS A 248 -2.39 4.56 -18.85
N THR A 249 -1.28 4.02 -19.32
CA THR A 249 0.07 4.47 -18.98
C THR A 249 0.89 4.76 -20.22
N ASP A 250 1.73 5.79 -20.14
CA ASP A 250 2.60 6.20 -21.25
C ASP A 250 3.81 5.29 -21.39
N TYR A 251 4.30 4.78 -20.24
CA TYR A 251 5.46 3.89 -20.18
C TYR A 251 5.18 2.68 -19.30
N ILE A 252 5.75 1.54 -19.67
CA ILE A 252 5.82 0.33 -18.86
C ILE A 252 7.30 0.02 -18.67
N VAL A 253 7.72 -0.19 -17.41
CA VAL A 253 9.12 -0.50 -17.06
C VAL A 253 9.19 -1.82 -16.28
N GLU A 254 10.20 -2.63 -16.61
CA GLU A 254 10.46 -3.91 -15.94
C GLU A 254 11.28 -3.73 -14.67
N SER A 255 11.94 -2.59 -14.52
CA SER A 255 12.70 -2.25 -13.32
C SER A 255 12.60 -0.78 -12.99
N ILE A 256 12.57 -0.48 -11.69
CA ILE A 256 12.59 0.89 -11.17
C ILE A 256 13.81 1.69 -11.68
N LYS A 257 14.89 1.01 -12.05
CA LYS A 257 16.11 1.62 -12.60
C LYS A 257 15.88 2.33 -13.94
N GLU A 258 14.86 1.94 -14.70
CA GLU A 258 14.56 2.52 -16.00
C GLU A 258 13.84 3.89 -15.87
N VAL A 259 13.21 4.16 -14.74
CA VAL A 259 12.44 5.40 -14.52
C VAL A 259 13.31 6.66 -14.69
N LYS A 260 14.58 6.61 -14.28
CA LYS A 260 15.51 7.73 -14.40
C LYS A 260 15.92 8.06 -15.84
N GLU A 261 15.68 7.16 -16.78
CA GLU A 261 15.99 7.34 -18.20
C GLU A 261 14.83 8.00 -18.97
N ILE A 262 13.66 8.13 -18.35
CA ILE A 262 12.47 8.71 -18.98
C ILE A 262 12.61 10.24 -18.97
N ASP A 263 12.68 10.82 -20.17
CA ASP A 263 12.64 12.28 -20.31
C ASP A 263 11.19 12.79 -20.32
N PHE A 264 10.87 13.73 -19.47
CA PHE A 264 9.53 14.27 -19.34
C PHE A 264 9.54 15.76 -18.99
#